data_76dc853002c9e52b775a178c594afe6f
#
_entry.id   76dc853002c9e52b775a178c594afe6f
#
_cell.length_a   1.000
_cell.length_b   1.000
_cell.length_c   1.000
_cell.angle_alpha   90.00
_cell.angle_beta   90.00
_cell.angle_gamma   90.00
#
_symmetry.space_group_name_H-M   'P 1'
#
loop_
_entity.id
_entity.type
_entity.pdbx_description
1 polymer ?
#
loop_
_entity_poly.entity_id
_entity_poly.type
_entity_poly.pdbx_seq_one_letter_code
_entity_poly.pdbx_strand_id
1 'polypeptide(L)'
;LDGVRITETPIPRLAEGGTRLVRRFTVGSDEGRGDLYMRAAVATSIDPVGGEGRERVWTINGERMIRINGAESFVRPLPGGGAELLVKVPLSMVGREDVAFEGVFDVEMSW
;
A
#
# COMPACT_ATOMS: atom_id res chain seq x y z
N LEU A 1 6.22 14.16 -7.61
CA LEU A 1 6.20 15.00 -6.42
C LEU A 1 7.61 15.37 -6.01
N ASP A 2 7.85 16.66 -5.82
CA ASP A 2 9.16 17.15 -5.39
C ASP A 2 9.50 16.60 -4.00
N GLY A 3 10.72 16.06 -3.87
CA GLY A 3 11.22 15.54 -2.62
C GLY A 3 10.68 14.17 -2.21
N VAL A 4 9.89 13.51 -3.04
CA VAL A 4 9.38 12.16 -2.76
C VAL A 4 9.89 11.19 -3.82
N ARG A 5 10.48 10.08 -3.37
CA ARG A 5 10.96 9.01 -4.24
C ARG A 5 10.24 7.72 -3.87
N ILE A 6 9.75 7.01 -4.87
CA ILE A 6 9.06 5.73 -4.67
C ILE A 6 9.79 4.67 -5.45
N THR A 7 10.21 3.62 -4.76
CA THR A 7 10.84 2.45 -5.37
C THR A 7 9.95 1.24 -5.13
N GLU A 8 9.61 0.55 -6.20
CA GLU A 8 8.87 -0.69 -6.15
C GLU A 8 9.82 -1.86 -6.41
N THR A 9 9.81 -2.85 -5.52
CA THR A 9 10.61 -4.06 -5.67
C THR A 9 9.68 -5.26 -5.68
N PRO A 10 9.55 -5.98 -6.81
CA PRO A 10 8.79 -7.23 -6.84
C PRO A 10 9.49 -8.28 -5.98
N ILE A 11 8.73 -8.99 -5.19
CA ILE A 11 9.24 -10.08 -4.36
C ILE A 11 8.67 -11.37 -4.91
N PRO A 12 9.51 -12.25 -5.53
CA PRO A 12 9.03 -13.53 -6.00
C PRO A 12 8.60 -14.39 -4.81
N ARG A 13 7.38 -14.91 -4.88
CA ARG A 13 6.90 -15.89 -3.92
C ARG A 13 6.34 -17.09 -4.66
N LEU A 14 6.81 -18.27 -4.27
CA LEU A 14 6.22 -19.53 -4.72
C LEU A 14 5.00 -19.77 -3.83
N ALA A 15 3.82 -19.66 -4.41
CA ALA A 15 2.58 -19.94 -3.69
C ALA A 15 2.07 -21.32 -4.11
N GLU A 16 1.83 -22.19 -3.13
CA GLU A 16 1.14 -23.45 -3.39
C GLU A 16 -0.34 -23.14 -3.64
N GLY A 17 -0.84 -23.59 -4.78
CA GLY A 17 -2.28 -23.55 -5.08
C GLY A 17 -2.89 -22.20 -5.43
N GLY A 18 -2.09 -21.19 -5.81
CA GLY A 18 -2.67 -19.90 -6.20
C GLY A 18 -1.66 -18.95 -6.80
N THR A 19 -2.17 -17.93 -7.47
CA THR A 19 -1.34 -16.85 -8.01
C THR A 19 -1.22 -15.75 -6.96
N ARG A 20 0.02 -15.39 -6.65
CA ARG A 20 0.31 -14.37 -5.65
C ARG A 20 1.41 -13.44 -6.16
N LEU A 21 1.18 -12.15 -6.01
CA LEU A 21 2.15 -11.13 -6.37
C LEU A 21 2.41 -10.25 -5.15
N VAL A 22 3.65 -10.15 -4.73
CA VAL A 22 4.04 -9.28 -3.63
C VAL A 22 4.93 -8.18 -4.17
N ARG A 23 4.60 -6.93 -3.83
CA ARG A 23 5.38 -5.76 -4.19
C ARG A 23 5.78 -5.02 -2.91
N ARG A 24 7.06 -4.75 -2.78
CA ARG A 24 7.55 -3.90 -1.69
C ARG A 24 7.75 -2.50 -2.20
N PHE A 25 7.19 -1.54 -1.48
CA PHE A 25 7.34 -0.12 -1.77
C PHE A 25 8.24 0.52 -0.73
N THR A 26 9.29 1.18 -1.20
CA THR A 26 10.13 2.01 -0.36
C THR A 26 9.91 3.45 -0.77
N VAL A 27 9.47 4.27 0.17
CA VAL A 27 9.17 5.68 -0.08
C VAL A 27 10.13 6.53 0.72
N GLY A 28 10.84 7.41 0.03
CA GLY A 28 11.75 8.36 0.66
C GLY A 28 11.26 9.78 0.49
N SER A 29 11.45 10.63 1.49
CA SER A 29 11.11 12.04 1.42
C SER A 29 12.20 12.88 2.07
N ASP A 30 12.55 13.98 1.43
CA ASP A 30 13.57 14.93 1.93
C ASP A 30 13.00 15.82 3.03
N GLU A 31 11.69 15.98 3.08
CA GLU A 31 11.01 16.83 4.04
C GLU A 31 10.03 16.05 4.91
N GLY A 32 9.88 16.50 6.15
CA GLY A 32 8.81 16.02 7.01
C GLY A 32 7.47 16.47 6.43
N ARG A 33 6.77 15.53 5.84
CA ARG A 33 5.44 15.77 5.33
C ARG A 33 4.42 15.32 6.36
N GLY A 34 3.27 15.93 6.35
CA GLY A 34 2.14 15.42 7.09
C GLY A 34 1.73 14.05 6.54
N ASP A 35 0.50 13.85 6.25
CA ASP A 35 0.05 12.56 5.73
C ASP A 35 0.35 12.42 4.24
N LEU A 36 1.03 11.34 3.88
CA LEU A 36 1.28 10.95 2.51
C LEU A 36 0.54 9.66 2.23
N TYR A 37 -0.27 9.65 1.17
CA TYR A 37 -1.08 8.49 0.80
C TYR A 37 -0.72 7.97 -0.57
N MET A 38 -0.74 6.65 -0.73
CA MET A 38 -0.57 6.00 -2.00
C MET A 38 -1.83 5.21 -2.35
N ARG A 39 -2.30 5.34 -3.59
CA ARG A 39 -3.43 4.55 -4.07
C ARG A 39 -2.95 3.15 -4.43
N ALA A 40 -3.49 2.13 -3.77
CA ALA A 40 -3.16 0.74 -4.03
C ALA A 40 -4.12 0.10 -5.04
N ALA A 41 -5.37 0.53 -5.08
CA ALA A 41 -6.36 -0.03 -6.00
C ALA A 41 -7.52 0.94 -6.21
N VAL A 42 -8.17 0.78 -7.36
CA VAL A 42 -9.45 1.42 -7.68
C VAL A 42 -10.37 0.32 -8.20
N ALA A 43 -11.58 0.26 -7.70
CA ALA A 43 -12.53 -0.78 -8.09
C ALA A 43 -13.97 -0.33 -7.84
N THR A 44 -14.92 -1.11 -8.34
CA THR A 44 -16.33 -0.86 -8.10
C THR A 44 -16.67 -1.06 -6.62
N SER A 45 -16.10 -2.09 -6.01
CA SER A 45 -16.26 -2.33 -4.56
C SER A 45 -14.96 -2.82 -3.95
N ILE A 46 -14.69 -2.37 -2.73
CA ILE A 46 -13.53 -2.79 -1.93
C ILE A 46 -14.03 -2.95 -0.50
N ASP A 47 -13.93 -4.18 0.04
CA ASP A 47 -14.46 -4.51 1.35
C ASP A 47 -13.39 -5.13 2.25
N PRO A 48 -13.38 -4.81 3.55
CA PRO A 48 -12.46 -5.44 4.48
C PRO A 48 -12.90 -6.88 4.76
N VAL A 49 -11.94 -7.81 4.77
CA VAL A 49 -12.20 -9.22 5.06
C VAL A 49 -11.37 -9.77 6.20
N GLY A 50 -10.32 -9.06 6.64
CA GLY A 50 -9.51 -9.52 7.77
C GLY A 50 -8.43 -8.54 8.13
N GLY A 51 -7.76 -8.86 9.25
CA GLY A 51 -6.66 -8.05 9.76
C GLY A 51 -7.12 -6.79 10.48
N GLU A 52 -6.14 -6.08 11.01
CA GLU A 52 -6.35 -4.79 11.69
C GLU A 52 -5.05 -3.99 11.70
N GLY A 53 -5.17 -2.68 11.93
CA GLY A 53 -4.01 -1.82 12.04
C GLY A 53 -3.20 -1.76 10.75
N ARG A 54 -1.93 -2.14 10.83
CA ARG A 54 -0.99 -2.08 9.71
C ARG A 54 -0.95 -3.36 8.86
N GLU A 55 -1.80 -4.32 9.17
CA GLU A 55 -1.96 -5.51 8.36
C GLU A 55 -3.43 -5.76 8.13
N ARG A 56 -3.92 -5.44 6.94
CA ARG A 56 -5.33 -5.63 6.57
C ARG A 56 -5.45 -6.32 5.23
N VAL A 57 -6.51 -7.10 5.11
CA VAL A 57 -6.86 -7.79 3.88
C VAL A 57 -8.17 -7.23 3.36
N TRP A 58 -8.19 -6.91 2.08
CA TRP A 58 -9.34 -6.34 1.38
C TRP A 58 -9.74 -7.23 0.21
N THR A 59 -11.02 -7.33 -0.09
CA THR A 59 -11.48 -7.93 -1.35
C THR A 59 -11.78 -6.84 -2.36
N ILE A 60 -11.37 -7.10 -3.59
CA ILE A 60 -11.57 -6.19 -4.73
C ILE A 60 -12.62 -6.82 -5.63
N ASN A 61 -13.79 -6.19 -5.74
CA ASN A 61 -14.92 -6.69 -6.52
C ASN A 61 -15.32 -8.14 -6.16
N GLY A 62 -15.04 -8.57 -4.93
CA GLY A 62 -15.34 -9.93 -4.49
C GLY A 62 -14.50 -11.03 -5.13
N GLU A 63 -13.54 -10.71 -5.98
CA GLU A 63 -12.76 -11.69 -6.74
C GLU A 63 -11.29 -11.78 -6.35
N ARG A 64 -10.67 -10.66 -6.07
CA ARG A 64 -9.25 -10.59 -5.74
C ARG A 64 -9.08 -10.18 -4.31
N MET A 65 -7.97 -10.59 -3.72
CA MET A 65 -7.59 -10.12 -2.38
C MET A 65 -6.31 -9.30 -2.44
N ILE A 66 -6.31 -8.23 -1.65
CA ILE A 66 -5.12 -7.41 -1.44
C ILE A 66 -4.84 -7.37 0.04
N ARG A 67 -3.60 -7.73 0.41
CA ARG A 67 -3.10 -7.57 1.77
C ARG A 67 -2.13 -6.40 1.79
N ILE A 68 -2.37 -5.46 2.70
CA ILE A 68 -1.44 -4.37 2.98
C ILE A 68 -0.77 -4.69 4.30
N ASN A 69 0.56 -4.76 4.29
CA ASN A 69 1.36 -5.09 5.46
C ASN A 69 2.44 -4.03 5.70
N GLY A 70 2.53 -3.55 6.91
CA GLY A 70 3.49 -2.54 7.32
C GLY A 70 2.99 -1.10 7.24
N ALA A 71 1.74 -0.89 6.83
CA ALA A 71 1.13 0.43 6.75
C ALA A 71 -0.37 0.35 6.97
N GLU A 72 -0.94 1.41 7.50
CA GLU A 72 -2.39 1.53 7.62
C GLU A 72 -3.02 1.71 6.25
N SER A 73 -4.21 1.15 6.06
CA SER A 73 -4.96 1.26 4.81
C SER A 73 -6.44 1.49 5.09
N PHE A 74 -7.10 2.15 4.16
CA PHE A 74 -8.52 2.43 4.27
C PHE A 74 -9.12 2.67 2.88
N VAL A 75 -10.44 2.59 2.81
CA VAL A 75 -11.19 2.78 1.56
C VAL A 75 -11.88 4.14 1.59
N ARG A 76 -11.82 4.83 0.46
CA ARG A 76 -12.52 6.09 0.27
C ARG A 76 -13.43 5.98 -0.97
N PRO A 77 -14.70 6.39 -0.86
CA PRO A 77 -15.59 6.39 -2.03
C PRO A 77 -15.12 7.44 -3.05
N LEU A 78 -15.28 7.11 -4.33
CA LEU A 78 -14.96 8.03 -5.42
C LEU A 78 -16.19 8.80 -5.87
N PRO A 79 -16.01 10.07 -6.29
CA PRO A 79 -17.08 10.80 -6.96
C PRO A 79 -17.52 10.03 -8.23
N GLY A 80 -18.81 9.87 -8.42
CA GLY A 80 -19.32 9.15 -9.58
C GLY A 80 -19.41 7.63 -9.43
N GLY A 81 -19.06 7.10 -8.28
CA GLY A 81 -19.18 5.66 -7.96
C GLY A 81 -17.83 4.95 -7.87
N GLY A 82 -17.84 3.79 -7.24
CA GLY A 82 -16.63 3.04 -7.00
C GLY A 82 -15.89 3.49 -5.74
N ALA A 83 -14.72 2.89 -5.52
CA ALA A 83 -13.91 3.15 -4.34
C ALA A 83 -12.43 3.06 -4.66
N GLU A 84 -11.62 3.69 -3.82
CA GLU A 84 -10.17 3.55 -3.88
C GLU A 84 -9.63 3.05 -2.55
N LEU A 85 -8.62 2.19 -2.63
CA LEU A 85 -7.87 1.72 -1.48
C LEU A 85 -6.63 2.58 -1.33
N LEU A 86 -6.52 3.26 -0.22
CA LEU A 86 -5.40 4.14 0.09
C LEU A 86 -4.52 3.54 1.17
N VAL A 87 -3.23 3.70 1.01
CA VAL A 87 -2.22 3.31 2.00
C VAL A 87 -1.61 4.57 2.57
N LYS A 88 -1.64 4.70 3.89
CA LYS A 88 -0.95 5.79 4.58
C LYS A 88 0.52 5.40 4.70
N VAL A 89 1.38 6.12 4.00
CA VAL A 89 2.81 5.80 3.96
C VAL A 89 3.44 6.00 5.34
N PRO A 90 4.08 4.96 5.92
CA PRO A 90 4.61 5.03 7.29
C PRO A 90 6.00 5.68 7.33
N LEU A 91 6.07 6.98 7.06
CA LEU A 91 7.35 7.69 7.05
C LEU A 91 7.92 7.86 8.47
N SER A 92 9.18 7.52 8.62
CA SER A 92 9.94 7.78 9.85
C SER A 92 11.30 8.36 9.52
N MET A 93 11.83 9.13 10.46
CA MET A 93 13.12 9.79 10.29
C MET A 93 14.24 8.77 10.23
N VAL A 94 15.09 8.85 9.19
CA VAL A 94 16.22 7.92 9.03
C VAL A 94 17.58 8.60 9.05
N GLY A 95 17.63 9.93 8.92
CA GLY A 95 18.88 10.68 9.08
C GLY A 95 19.95 10.45 8.03
N ARG A 96 19.59 10.04 6.83
CA ARG A 96 20.52 9.89 5.71
C ARG A 96 20.74 11.22 5.00
N GLU A 97 21.87 11.37 4.33
CA GLU A 97 22.24 12.61 3.64
C GLU A 97 21.21 13.06 2.59
N ASP A 98 20.69 12.11 1.81
CA ASP A 98 19.79 12.41 0.69
C ASP A 98 18.32 12.05 0.97
N VAL A 99 18.06 11.43 2.12
CA VAL A 99 16.70 11.03 2.51
C VAL A 99 16.53 11.29 4.00
N ALA A 100 15.64 12.21 4.36
CA ALA A 100 15.37 12.53 5.76
C ALA A 100 14.32 11.57 6.38
N PHE A 101 13.38 11.12 5.57
CA PHE A 101 12.28 10.24 6.02
C PHE A 101 12.13 9.08 5.05
N GLU A 102 11.87 7.90 5.59
CA GLU A 102 11.66 6.70 4.78
C GLU A 102 10.54 5.86 5.37
N GLY A 103 9.77 5.22 4.50
CA GLY A 103 8.76 4.26 4.88
C GLY A 103 8.78 3.06 3.94
N VAL A 104 8.51 1.87 4.47
CA VAL A 104 8.47 0.63 3.70
C VAL A 104 7.18 -0.10 4.03
N PHE A 105 6.50 -0.59 3.02
CA PHE A 105 5.33 -1.44 3.19
C PHE A 105 5.18 -2.41 2.02
N ASP A 106 4.44 -3.48 2.24
CA ASP A 106 4.20 -4.50 1.24
C ASP A 106 2.74 -4.51 0.80
N VAL A 107 2.54 -4.71 -0.49
CA VAL A 107 1.23 -4.94 -1.09
C VAL A 107 1.25 -6.34 -1.71
N GLU A 108 0.40 -7.22 -1.23
CA GLU A 108 0.28 -8.59 -1.72
C GLU A 108 -1.08 -8.76 -2.39
N MET A 109 -1.06 -9.15 -3.65
CA MET A 109 -2.27 -9.46 -4.40
C MET A 109 -2.38 -10.95 -4.61
N SER A 110 -3.57 -11.49 -4.45
CA SER A 110 -3.85 -12.89 -4.72
C SER A 110 -5.19 -13.03 -5.43
N TRP A 111 -5.28 -14.04 -6.29
CA TRP A 111 -6.49 -14.37 -7.03
C TRP A 111 -6.72 -15.85 -7.21
#